data_6743547c61d1369c345ccb9e42911c69
#
_entry.id   6743547c61d1369c345ccb9e42911c69
#
_cell.length_a   1.000
_cell.length_b   1.000
_cell.length_c   1.000
_cell.angle_alpha   90.00
_cell.angle_beta   90.00
_cell.angle_gamma   90.00
#
_symmetry.space_group_name_H-M   'P 1'
#
loop_
_entity.id
_entity.type
_entity.pdbx_description
1 polymer ?
#
loop_
_entity_poly.entity_id
_entity_poly.type
_entity_poly.pdbx_seq_one_letter_code
_entity_poly.pdbx_strand_id
1 'polypeptide(L)'
;MSVSGIDEITYGVEDLATSARFFADWGLAQVEASEDQVVFESLNGCRVIVAARDKPGLPPAIEEGSTLREVVWGVESEADLKRYAERIANDPGFIEGEGRIGCTDPNGLAVRLQVTRKRDIQVACGQSNTWQFKGRINQASPIYERAQPVEVGHVVFFVKDVNACERFYRERFGFVCSDRYPSRGAFLRCAEEGGHHDLFMLQLPQPRAGLNHVAFTVRDIHEVFGGGMHIARCGWDTEIGPGRHPVSSAYFWYFRNPAGALVEYYADEDQLTGEWQAREFEPGPTVFAEWAIAGGLDGNTRRQKSVEAPQGRFLTDKPRS
;
A
#
# COMPACT_ATOMS: atom_id res chain seq x y z
N MET A 1 -21.98 9.43 0.48
CA MET A 1 -21.07 9.68 -0.65
C MET A 1 -19.67 9.38 -0.13
N SER A 2 -19.14 8.24 -0.41
CA SER A 2 -17.82 7.80 0.01
C SER A 2 -17.06 7.16 -1.17
N VAL A 3 -15.75 7.29 -1.13
CA VAL A 3 -14.85 6.51 -1.97
C VAL A 3 -14.78 5.10 -1.37
N SER A 4 -14.72 4.07 -2.20
CA SER A 4 -14.76 2.66 -1.79
C SER A 4 -13.38 1.96 -1.80
N GLY A 5 -12.31 2.75 -1.80
CA GLY A 5 -10.93 2.25 -1.88
C GLY A 5 -10.32 2.37 -3.26
N ILE A 6 -9.12 1.81 -3.42
CA ILE A 6 -8.37 1.83 -4.68
C ILE A 6 -8.91 0.78 -5.62
N ASP A 7 -9.29 1.17 -6.84
CA ASP A 7 -9.76 0.28 -7.92
C ASP A 7 -8.65 -0.10 -8.88
N GLU A 8 -7.72 0.86 -9.14
CA GLU A 8 -6.68 0.65 -10.14
C GLU A 8 -5.48 1.56 -9.85
N ILE A 9 -4.30 1.07 -10.13
CA ILE A 9 -3.06 1.86 -10.13
C ILE A 9 -2.31 1.63 -11.44
N THR A 10 -1.63 2.67 -11.93
CA THR A 10 -0.84 2.58 -13.16
C THR A 10 0.62 2.99 -12.90
N TYR A 11 1.53 2.09 -13.19
CA TYR A 11 2.98 2.35 -13.23
C TYR A 11 3.44 2.68 -14.65
N GLY A 12 4.35 3.66 -14.78
CA GLY A 12 5.15 3.87 -15.97
C GLY A 12 6.58 3.39 -15.72
N VAL A 13 7.04 2.35 -16.42
CA VAL A 13 8.28 1.64 -16.11
C VAL A 13 9.31 1.69 -17.23
N GLU A 14 10.59 1.63 -16.87
CA GLU A 14 11.71 1.56 -17.80
C GLU A 14 11.91 0.14 -18.35
N ASP A 15 11.70 -0.88 -17.51
CA ASP A 15 11.79 -2.31 -17.87
C ASP A 15 10.44 -2.99 -17.63
N LEU A 16 9.65 -3.08 -18.69
CA LEU A 16 8.32 -3.69 -18.65
C LEU A 16 8.40 -5.19 -18.33
N ALA A 17 9.36 -5.91 -18.88
CA ALA A 17 9.47 -7.36 -18.72
C ALA A 17 9.83 -7.74 -17.28
N THR A 18 10.82 -7.07 -16.69
CA THR A 18 11.21 -7.29 -15.29
C THR A 18 10.09 -6.89 -14.33
N SER A 19 9.42 -5.76 -14.57
CA SER A 19 8.30 -5.30 -13.75
C SER A 19 7.10 -6.24 -13.84
N ALA A 20 6.77 -6.73 -15.03
CA ALA A 20 5.70 -7.72 -15.21
C ALA A 20 6.01 -9.05 -14.51
N ARG A 21 7.24 -9.55 -14.62
CA ARG A 21 7.68 -10.76 -13.89
C ARG A 21 7.53 -10.56 -12.38
N PHE A 22 7.92 -9.38 -11.87
CA PHE A 22 7.77 -9.07 -10.46
C PHE A 22 6.31 -9.20 -9.98
N PHE A 23 5.36 -8.57 -10.66
CA PHE A 23 3.95 -8.62 -10.25
C PHE A 23 3.32 -10.01 -10.42
N ALA A 24 3.79 -10.81 -11.40
CA ALA A 24 3.41 -12.22 -11.49
C ALA A 24 3.93 -13.03 -10.29
N ASP A 25 5.20 -12.85 -9.90
CA ASP A 25 5.78 -13.47 -8.69
C ASP A 25 5.09 -12.94 -7.41
N TRP A 26 4.69 -11.66 -7.39
CA TRP A 26 3.91 -11.03 -6.32
C TRP A 26 2.55 -11.68 -6.07
N GLY A 27 2.06 -12.47 -7.00
CA GLY A 27 0.86 -13.26 -6.85
C GLY A 27 -0.39 -12.66 -7.48
N LEU A 28 -0.24 -11.61 -8.27
CA LEU A 28 -1.33 -11.05 -9.07
C LEU A 28 -1.59 -11.92 -10.32
N ALA A 29 -2.85 -11.95 -10.76
CA ALA A 29 -3.24 -12.65 -11.98
C ALA A 29 -3.04 -11.72 -13.20
N GLN A 30 -2.23 -12.13 -14.16
CA GLN A 30 -2.14 -11.41 -15.42
C GLN A 30 -3.43 -11.62 -16.23
N VAL A 31 -4.10 -10.54 -16.61
CA VAL A 31 -5.39 -10.58 -17.35
C VAL A 31 -5.28 -10.05 -18.77
N GLU A 32 -4.37 -9.11 -19.02
CA GLU A 32 -4.15 -8.53 -20.33
C GLU A 32 -2.64 -8.32 -20.56
N ALA A 33 -2.18 -8.40 -21.82
CA ALA A 33 -0.83 -8.04 -22.22
C ALA A 33 -0.80 -7.51 -23.64
N SER A 34 0.00 -6.46 -23.83
CA SER A 34 0.36 -5.93 -25.15
C SER A 34 1.87 -5.69 -25.22
N GLU A 35 2.37 -5.13 -26.30
CA GLU A 35 3.79 -4.81 -26.46
C GLU A 35 4.27 -3.75 -25.45
N ASP A 36 3.38 -2.83 -25.05
CA ASP A 36 3.69 -1.66 -24.24
C ASP A 36 3.02 -1.66 -22.85
N GLN A 37 2.26 -2.71 -22.50
CA GLN A 37 1.51 -2.77 -21.25
C GLN A 37 1.17 -4.19 -20.84
N VAL A 38 1.19 -4.44 -19.54
CA VAL A 38 0.65 -5.65 -18.90
C VAL A 38 -0.32 -5.24 -17.80
N VAL A 39 -1.48 -5.88 -17.72
CA VAL A 39 -2.50 -5.65 -16.69
C VAL A 39 -2.62 -6.87 -15.80
N PHE A 40 -2.59 -6.63 -14.52
CA PHE A 40 -2.79 -7.62 -13.47
C PHE A 40 -4.04 -7.31 -12.66
N GLU A 41 -4.64 -8.35 -12.08
CA GLU A 41 -5.74 -8.23 -11.12
C GLU A 41 -5.41 -8.93 -9.80
N SER A 42 -5.83 -8.33 -8.71
CA SER A 42 -5.94 -8.95 -7.40
C SER A 42 -7.21 -9.82 -7.31
N LEU A 43 -7.38 -10.52 -6.18
CA LEU A 43 -8.54 -11.41 -5.99
C LEU A 43 -9.88 -10.67 -6.11
N ASN A 44 -10.00 -9.46 -5.58
CA ASN A 44 -11.25 -8.68 -5.67
C ASN A 44 -11.41 -7.90 -6.98
N GLY A 45 -10.45 -7.98 -7.90
CA GLY A 45 -10.50 -7.31 -9.21
C GLY A 45 -9.89 -5.92 -9.25
N CYS A 46 -9.20 -5.49 -8.18
CA CYS A 46 -8.37 -4.29 -8.23
C CYS A 46 -7.24 -4.49 -9.25
N ARG A 47 -6.99 -3.49 -10.12
CA ARG A 47 -6.04 -3.60 -11.22
C ARG A 47 -4.71 -2.94 -10.92
N VAL A 48 -3.65 -3.59 -11.37
CA VAL A 48 -2.30 -3.04 -11.44
C VAL A 48 -1.87 -3.04 -12.90
N ILE A 49 -1.76 -1.84 -13.47
CA ILE A 49 -1.31 -1.62 -14.84
C ILE A 49 0.17 -1.29 -14.81
N VAL A 50 0.96 -2.06 -15.54
CA VAL A 50 2.37 -1.82 -15.76
C VAL A 50 2.56 -1.46 -17.22
N ALA A 51 2.89 -0.21 -17.52
CA ALA A 51 3.03 0.30 -18.87
C ALA A 51 4.45 0.82 -19.11
N ALA A 52 4.93 0.70 -20.35
CA ALA A 52 6.18 1.33 -20.73
C ALA A 52 6.11 2.85 -20.44
N ARG A 53 7.18 3.42 -19.86
CA ARG A 53 7.18 4.82 -19.38
C ARG A 53 6.82 5.86 -20.47
N ASP A 54 7.11 5.52 -21.72
CA ASP A 54 6.90 6.40 -22.86
C ASP A 54 5.60 6.09 -23.62
N LYS A 55 4.74 5.20 -23.07
CA LYS A 55 3.44 4.88 -23.66
C LYS A 55 2.59 6.15 -23.78
N PRO A 56 2.05 6.44 -25.00
CA PRO A 56 1.15 7.56 -25.19
C PRO A 56 -0.07 7.50 -24.27
N GLY A 57 -0.44 8.65 -23.71
CA GLY A 57 -1.62 8.78 -22.84
C GLY A 57 -1.36 8.52 -21.36
N LEU A 58 -0.17 8.07 -20.96
CA LEU A 58 0.16 8.01 -19.53
C LEU A 58 0.21 9.42 -18.93
N PRO A 59 -0.35 9.61 -17.72
CA PRO A 59 -0.20 10.85 -16.98
C PRO A 59 1.27 11.20 -16.72
N PRO A 60 1.61 12.49 -16.53
CA PRO A 60 2.96 12.91 -16.17
C PRO A 60 3.47 12.21 -14.90
N ALA A 61 4.77 11.88 -14.87
CA ALA A 61 5.41 11.37 -13.66
C ALA A 61 5.65 12.49 -12.65
N ILE A 62 5.52 12.16 -11.35
CA ILE A 62 5.82 13.10 -10.24
C ILE A 62 7.30 13.04 -9.83
N GLU A 63 8.05 12.08 -10.34
CA GLU A 63 9.49 11.86 -10.10
C GLU A 63 10.15 11.18 -11.30
N GLU A 64 11.48 11.06 -11.28
CA GLU A 64 12.26 10.41 -12.34
C GLU A 64 12.22 8.87 -12.23
N GLY A 65 12.48 8.19 -13.36
CA GLY A 65 12.56 6.73 -13.43
C GLY A 65 11.20 6.03 -13.49
N SER A 66 11.21 4.76 -13.12
CA SER A 66 9.99 3.97 -12.97
C SER A 66 9.23 4.42 -11.73
N THR A 67 7.93 4.71 -11.87
CA THR A 67 7.10 5.19 -10.76
C THR A 67 5.61 5.05 -11.05
N LEU A 68 4.79 5.25 -10.01
CA LEU A 68 3.34 5.34 -10.13
C LEU A 68 2.94 6.64 -10.84
N ARG A 69 2.01 6.52 -11.79
CA ARG A 69 1.55 7.62 -12.65
C ARG A 69 0.13 8.05 -12.31
N GLU A 70 -0.67 7.13 -11.83
CA GLU A 70 -2.09 7.34 -11.60
C GLU A 70 -2.62 6.43 -10.49
N VAL A 71 -3.56 6.94 -9.70
CA VAL A 71 -4.39 6.17 -8.78
C VAL A 71 -5.85 6.41 -9.15
N VAL A 72 -6.59 5.33 -9.36
CA VAL A 72 -8.04 5.36 -9.63
C VAL A 72 -8.77 4.85 -8.39
N TRP A 73 -9.61 5.67 -7.82
CA TRP A 73 -10.45 5.36 -6.67
C TRP A 73 -11.83 4.91 -7.12
N GLY A 74 -12.41 3.93 -6.44
CA GLY A 74 -13.76 3.49 -6.68
C GLY A 74 -14.80 4.37 -6.02
N VAL A 75 -15.96 4.53 -6.64
CA VAL A 75 -17.18 5.05 -6.03
C VAL A 75 -18.34 4.10 -6.27
N GLU A 76 -19.40 4.16 -5.47
CA GLU A 76 -20.47 3.16 -5.54
C GLU A 76 -21.41 3.30 -6.73
N SER A 77 -21.58 4.53 -7.27
CA SER A 77 -22.57 4.80 -8.30
C SER A 77 -22.18 5.92 -9.26
N GLU A 78 -22.79 5.92 -10.44
CA GLU A 78 -22.72 7.04 -11.41
C GLU A 78 -23.20 8.38 -10.81
N ALA A 79 -24.16 8.32 -9.89
CA ALA A 79 -24.64 9.53 -9.21
C ALA A 79 -23.56 10.10 -8.26
N ASP A 80 -22.77 9.24 -7.62
CA ASP A 80 -21.62 9.66 -6.82
C ASP A 80 -20.53 10.23 -7.72
N LEU A 81 -20.22 9.53 -8.83
CA LEU A 81 -19.22 9.97 -9.79
C LEU A 81 -19.53 11.38 -10.30
N LYS A 82 -20.77 11.64 -10.69
CA LYS A 82 -21.24 12.97 -11.13
C LYS A 82 -21.06 14.04 -10.05
N ARG A 83 -21.40 13.74 -8.79
CA ARG A 83 -21.24 14.68 -7.67
C ARG A 83 -19.76 15.02 -7.42
N TYR A 84 -18.86 14.04 -7.57
CA TYR A 84 -17.44 14.31 -7.51
C TYR A 84 -16.94 15.12 -8.70
N ALA A 85 -17.45 14.86 -9.93
CA ALA A 85 -17.14 15.67 -11.12
C ALA A 85 -17.45 17.16 -10.89
N GLU A 86 -18.65 17.47 -10.40
CA GLU A 86 -19.06 18.83 -10.06
C GLU A 86 -18.12 19.49 -9.02
N ARG A 87 -17.62 18.70 -8.04
CA ARG A 87 -16.74 19.19 -6.97
C ARG A 87 -15.34 19.51 -7.46
N ILE A 88 -14.80 18.73 -8.40
CA ILE A 88 -13.42 18.88 -8.89
C ILE A 88 -13.33 19.58 -10.26
N ALA A 89 -14.43 20.03 -10.85
CA ALA A 89 -14.49 20.61 -12.19
C ALA A 89 -13.51 21.77 -12.44
N ASN A 90 -13.13 22.49 -11.38
CA ASN A 90 -12.21 23.63 -11.44
C ASN A 90 -10.81 23.29 -10.94
N ASP A 91 -10.54 22.05 -10.54
CA ASP A 91 -9.21 21.64 -10.09
C ASP A 91 -8.26 21.43 -11.27
N PRO A 92 -6.95 21.64 -11.10
CA PRO A 92 -5.96 21.43 -12.17
C PRO A 92 -6.04 20.04 -12.79
N GLY A 93 -5.91 19.98 -14.12
CA GLY A 93 -5.89 18.69 -14.83
C GLY A 93 -7.23 17.95 -14.79
N PHE A 94 -8.36 18.67 -14.61
CA PHE A 94 -9.69 18.06 -14.68
C PHE A 94 -9.91 17.34 -16.01
N ILE A 95 -10.38 16.12 -15.91
CA ILE A 95 -10.84 15.30 -17.05
C ILE A 95 -12.18 14.67 -16.72
N GLU A 96 -13.00 14.46 -17.77
CA GLU A 96 -14.22 13.68 -17.73
C GLU A 96 -14.37 12.92 -19.05
N GLY A 97 -14.47 11.60 -18.99
CA GLY A 97 -14.62 10.74 -20.17
C GLY A 97 -14.42 9.27 -19.85
N GLU A 98 -14.91 8.40 -20.72
CA GLU A 98 -14.75 6.93 -20.64
C GLU A 98 -15.16 6.31 -19.29
N GLY A 99 -16.19 6.87 -18.64
CA GLY A 99 -16.65 6.41 -17.33
C GLY A 99 -15.76 6.81 -16.16
N ARG A 100 -14.82 7.74 -16.38
CA ARG A 100 -13.91 8.28 -15.38
C ARG A 100 -13.98 9.79 -15.30
N ILE A 101 -13.70 10.28 -14.11
CA ILE A 101 -13.42 11.69 -13.86
C ILE A 101 -12.09 11.78 -13.13
N GLY A 102 -11.48 12.94 -13.12
CA GLY A 102 -10.28 13.11 -12.32
C GLY A 102 -9.66 14.48 -12.42
N CYS A 103 -8.64 14.69 -11.61
CA CYS A 103 -7.85 15.90 -11.58
C CYS A 103 -6.41 15.57 -11.19
N THR A 104 -5.62 16.60 -10.93
CA THR A 104 -4.24 16.47 -10.44
C THR A 104 -4.18 16.95 -9.00
N ASP A 105 -3.59 16.15 -8.11
CA ASP A 105 -3.40 16.53 -6.72
C ASP A 105 -2.32 17.62 -6.56
N PRO A 106 -2.16 18.24 -5.37
CA PRO A 106 -1.15 19.28 -5.15
C PRO A 106 0.30 18.82 -5.36
N ASN A 107 0.53 17.51 -5.40
CA ASN A 107 1.85 16.91 -5.62
C ASN A 107 2.16 16.68 -7.11
N GLY A 108 1.14 16.81 -7.97
CA GLY A 108 1.21 16.57 -9.41
C GLY A 108 0.75 15.17 -9.84
N LEU A 109 0.28 14.34 -8.91
CA LEU A 109 -0.21 12.99 -9.22
C LEU A 109 -1.58 13.06 -9.90
N ALA A 110 -1.78 12.24 -10.93
CA ALA A 110 -3.10 12.03 -11.52
C ALA A 110 -3.98 11.18 -10.58
N VAL A 111 -5.09 11.78 -10.15
CA VAL A 111 -6.10 11.14 -9.30
C VAL A 111 -7.38 11.01 -10.10
N ARG A 112 -7.92 9.79 -10.17
CA ARG A 112 -9.13 9.48 -10.92
C ARG A 112 -10.16 8.81 -10.03
N LEU A 113 -11.42 8.91 -10.45
CA LEU A 113 -12.54 8.16 -9.87
C LEU A 113 -13.31 7.45 -11.00
N GLN A 114 -13.84 6.28 -10.68
CA GLN A 114 -14.76 5.51 -11.51
C GLN A 114 -15.78 4.79 -10.63
N VAL A 115 -16.88 4.33 -11.21
CA VAL A 115 -17.74 3.37 -10.52
C VAL A 115 -16.94 2.09 -10.28
N THR A 116 -16.91 1.63 -9.02
CA THR A 116 -16.03 0.55 -8.61
C THR A 116 -16.25 -0.73 -9.41
N ARG A 117 -15.17 -1.38 -9.78
CA ARG A 117 -15.14 -2.70 -10.42
C ARG A 117 -14.81 -3.80 -9.45
N LYS A 118 -14.52 -3.45 -8.19
CA LYS A 118 -14.18 -4.44 -7.17
C LYS A 118 -15.37 -5.37 -6.92
N ARG A 119 -15.06 -6.63 -6.75
CA ARG A 119 -16.03 -7.68 -6.46
C ARG A 119 -16.06 -7.92 -4.96
N ASP A 120 -17.24 -8.10 -4.41
CA ASP A 120 -17.37 -8.64 -3.06
C ASP A 120 -16.96 -10.12 -3.07
N ILE A 121 -15.91 -10.44 -2.35
CA ILE A 121 -15.34 -11.79 -2.30
C ILE A 121 -15.20 -12.26 -0.85
N GLN A 122 -15.32 -13.57 -0.67
CA GLN A 122 -14.98 -14.21 0.60
C GLN A 122 -13.71 -15.03 0.43
N VAL A 123 -12.70 -14.68 1.20
CA VAL A 123 -11.41 -15.37 1.21
C VAL A 123 -11.30 -16.15 2.52
N ALA A 124 -11.07 -17.45 2.42
CA ALA A 124 -10.87 -18.27 3.61
C ALA A 124 -9.56 -17.85 4.30
N CYS A 125 -9.66 -17.45 5.56
CA CYS A 125 -8.53 -17.03 6.39
C CYS A 125 -8.25 -18.08 7.48
N GLY A 126 -6.97 -18.22 7.83
CA GLY A 126 -6.56 -19.01 8.99
C GLY A 126 -6.93 -18.31 10.30
N GLN A 127 -7.64 -19.02 11.18
CA GLN A 127 -7.87 -18.48 12.53
C GLN A 127 -6.62 -18.66 13.39
N SER A 128 -6.27 -17.63 14.15
CA SER A 128 -5.21 -17.71 15.16
C SER A 128 -5.79 -18.08 16.52
N ASN A 129 -5.13 -19.03 17.20
CA ASN A 129 -5.45 -19.29 18.60
C ASN A 129 -4.75 -18.26 19.49
N THR A 130 -5.49 -17.68 20.42
CA THR A 130 -4.93 -16.88 21.52
C THR A 130 -5.03 -17.65 22.82
N TRP A 131 -4.50 -17.09 23.91
CA TRP A 131 -4.60 -17.75 25.22
C TRP A 131 -6.05 -18.03 25.62
N GLN A 132 -6.95 -17.09 25.39
CA GLN A 132 -8.36 -17.18 25.80
C GLN A 132 -9.26 -17.72 24.68
N PHE A 133 -8.94 -17.44 23.41
CA PHE A 133 -9.75 -17.85 22.25
C PHE A 133 -9.07 -18.99 21.49
N LYS A 134 -9.74 -20.12 21.39
CA LYS A 134 -9.29 -21.32 20.65
C LYS A 134 -10.15 -21.50 19.40
N GLY A 135 -9.87 -20.70 18.38
CA GLY A 135 -10.59 -20.74 17.11
C GLY A 135 -10.32 -21.99 16.28
N ARG A 136 -9.11 -22.60 16.42
CA ARG A 136 -8.76 -23.85 15.75
C ARG A 136 -8.68 -24.99 16.76
N ILE A 137 -9.63 -25.94 16.67
CA ILE A 137 -9.66 -27.17 17.47
C ILE A 137 -9.57 -28.35 16.49
N ASN A 138 -8.60 -29.23 16.66
CA ASN A 138 -8.33 -30.37 15.77
C ASN A 138 -8.13 -29.95 14.29
N GLN A 139 -7.67 -28.73 14.07
CA GLN A 139 -7.41 -28.16 12.75
C GLN A 139 -5.99 -27.57 12.71
N ALA A 140 -5.23 -27.91 11.69
CA ALA A 140 -3.93 -27.31 11.44
C ALA A 140 -4.08 -25.84 10.96
N SER A 141 -3.06 -25.02 11.23
CA SER A 141 -2.96 -23.70 10.63
C SER A 141 -2.72 -23.82 9.13
N PRO A 142 -3.28 -22.94 8.29
CA PRO A 142 -2.97 -22.96 6.87
C PRO A 142 -1.49 -22.66 6.62
N ILE A 143 -0.97 -23.20 5.53
CA ILE A 143 0.38 -22.92 5.01
C ILE A 143 0.18 -22.34 3.61
N TYR A 144 0.72 -21.14 3.41
CA TYR A 144 0.69 -20.50 2.10
C TYR A 144 2.09 -20.57 1.48
N GLU A 145 2.21 -21.16 0.30
CA GLU A 145 3.48 -21.23 -0.43
C GLU A 145 3.81 -19.91 -1.13
N ARG A 146 2.79 -19.11 -1.44
CA ARG A 146 2.87 -17.78 -2.04
C ARG A 146 1.65 -16.94 -1.61
N ALA A 147 1.75 -15.64 -1.72
CA ALA A 147 0.60 -14.76 -1.52
C ALA A 147 -0.29 -14.69 -2.76
N GLN A 148 -1.55 -14.38 -2.53
CA GLN A 148 -2.54 -13.96 -3.52
C GLN A 148 -3.21 -12.69 -3.00
N PRO A 149 -2.68 -11.50 -3.35
CA PRO A 149 -3.19 -10.24 -2.85
C PRO A 149 -4.70 -10.10 -3.06
N VAL A 150 -5.40 -9.69 -2.01
CA VAL A 150 -6.85 -9.47 -2.05
C VAL A 150 -7.14 -8.19 -2.82
N GLU A 151 -6.40 -7.12 -2.51
CA GLU A 151 -6.53 -5.81 -3.15
C GLU A 151 -5.24 -4.98 -3.01
N VAL A 152 -5.20 -3.85 -3.71
CA VAL A 152 -4.32 -2.74 -3.36
C VAL A 152 -4.97 -2.01 -2.20
N GLY A 153 -4.43 -2.17 -0.99
CA GLY A 153 -5.02 -1.63 0.22
C GLY A 153 -4.69 -0.16 0.44
N HIS A 154 -3.43 0.24 0.23
CA HIS A 154 -3.07 1.64 0.36
C HIS A 154 -1.89 2.05 -0.52
N VAL A 155 -1.75 3.36 -0.72
CA VAL A 155 -0.62 4.00 -1.39
C VAL A 155 0.02 5.03 -0.49
N VAL A 156 1.35 5.15 -0.56
CA VAL A 156 2.11 6.09 0.25
C VAL A 156 3.00 6.96 -0.61
N PHE A 157 2.90 8.27 -0.42
CA PHE A 157 3.68 9.25 -1.17
C PHE A 157 4.54 10.13 -0.28
N PHE A 158 5.74 10.44 -0.76
CA PHE A 158 6.43 11.64 -0.33
C PHE A 158 5.75 12.85 -0.96
N VAL A 159 5.50 13.88 -0.15
CA VAL A 159 4.80 15.10 -0.60
C VAL A 159 5.60 16.35 -0.28
N LYS A 160 5.39 17.40 -1.08
CA LYS A 160 6.03 18.71 -0.88
C LYS A 160 5.39 19.47 0.27
N ASP A 161 4.08 19.37 0.43
CA ASP A 161 3.28 20.03 1.47
C ASP A 161 2.18 19.07 1.92
N VAL A 162 2.38 18.46 3.10
CA VAL A 162 1.42 17.49 3.65
C VAL A 162 0.09 18.14 3.99
N ASN A 163 0.08 19.40 4.45
CA ASN A 163 -1.15 20.07 4.82
C ASN A 163 -2.00 20.43 3.58
N ALA A 164 -1.36 20.85 2.49
CA ALA A 164 -2.06 21.10 1.23
C ALA A 164 -2.64 19.81 0.65
N CYS A 165 -1.89 18.71 0.67
CA CYS A 165 -2.36 17.42 0.20
C CYS A 165 -3.49 16.85 1.10
N GLU A 166 -3.32 16.85 2.44
CA GLU A 166 -4.38 16.42 3.36
C GLU A 166 -5.68 17.18 3.11
N ARG A 167 -5.59 18.52 3.03
CA ARG A 167 -6.77 19.36 2.76
C ARG A 167 -7.44 19.00 1.43
N PHE A 168 -6.65 18.78 0.36
CA PHE A 168 -7.15 18.39 -0.95
C PHE A 168 -7.97 17.11 -0.89
N TYR A 169 -7.41 16.01 -0.36
CA TYR A 169 -8.13 14.74 -0.29
C TYR A 169 -9.36 14.78 0.61
N ARG A 170 -9.30 15.52 1.71
CA ARG A 170 -10.46 15.70 2.61
C ARG A 170 -11.57 16.53 1.99
N GLU A 171 -11.24 17.67 1.39
CA GLU A 171 -12.24 18.58 0.82
C GLU A 171 -12.79 18.09 -0.52
N ARG A 172 -11.96 17.47 -1.36
CA ARG A 172 -12.40 17.01 -2.69
C ARG A 172 -13.05 15.64 -2.64
N PHE A 173 -12.51 14.71 -1.88
CA PHE A 173 -12.95 13.31 -1.89
C PHE A 173 -13.57 12.83 -0.58
N GLY A 174 -13.55 13.65 0.48
CA GLY A 174 -14.19 13.32 1.75
C GLY A 174 -13.36 12.36 2.61
N PHE A 175 -12.06 12.23 2.36
CA PHE A 175 -11.18 11.37 3.16
C PHE A 175 -11.15 11.81 4.62
N VAL A 176 -10.97 10.84 5.52
CA VAL A 176 -10.98 11.05 6.97
C VAL A 176 -9.59 10.78 7.52
N CYS A 177 -9.10 11.67 8.38
CA CYS A 177 -7.81 11.47 9.03
C CYS A 177 -7.92 10.41 10.12
N SER A 178 -7.08 9.38 10.04
CA SER A 178 -6.96 8.32 11.02
C SER A 178 -5.93 8.64 12.09
N ASP A 179 -4.74 9.02 11.68
CA ASP A 179 -3.63 9.43 12.55
C ASP A 179 -2.72 10.43 11.82
N ARG A 180 -1.81 11.06 12.52
CA ARG A 180 -0.84 11.96 11.88
C ARG A 180 0.49 12.06 12.60
N TYR A 181 1.49 12.46 11.85
CA TYR A 181 2.73 13.07 12.33
C TYR A 181 2.58 14.58 12.14
N PRO A 182 2.42 15.40 13.20
CA PRO A 182 2.13 16.82 13.07
C PRO A 182 3.10 17.52 12.09
N SER A 183 2.53 18.19 11.07
CA SER A 183 3.27 18.87 9.99
C SER A 183 4.22 17.98 9.16
N ARG A 184 4.14 16.65 9.29
CA ARG A 184 5.06 15.71 8.64
C ARG A 184 4.37 14.56 7.94
N GLY A 185 3.23 14.11 8.40
CA GLY A 185 2.51 13.00 7.79
C GLY A 185 1.04 12.96 8.15
N ALA A 186 0.21 12.46 7.23
CA ALA A 186 -1.22 12.26 7.43
C ALA A 186 -1.62 10.89 6.90
N PHE A 187 -2.21 10.08 7.76
CA PHE A 187 -2.84 8.81 7.42
C PHE A 187 -4.32 9.06 7.19
N LEU A 188 -4.79 8.81 5.98
CA LEU A 188 -6.16 9.06 5.56
C LEU A 188 -6.82 7.77 5.12
N ARG A 189 -8.04 7.52 5.60
CA ARG A 189 -8.94 6.52 5.04
C ARG A 189 -9.95 7.17 4.11
N CYS A 190 -10.33 6.48 3.07
CA CYS A 190 -11.21 7.01 2.01
C CYS A 190 -12.68 7.08 2.43
N ALA A 191 -13.07 6.40 3.51
CA ALA A 191 -14.40 6.37 4.08
C ALA A 191 -14.36 6.53 5.61
N GLU A 192 -15.53 6.75 6.23
CA GLU A 192 -15.66 6.87 7.69
C GLU A 192 -15.36 5.54 8.41
N GLU A 193 -15.74 4.43 7.77
CA GLU A 193 -15.49 3.06 8.25
C GLU A 193 -14.55 2.33 7.29
N GLY A 194 -13.61 1.55 7.83
CA GLY A 194 -12.65 0.77 7.03
C GLY A 194 -11.34 0.47 7.72
N GLY A 195 -10.34 0.11 6.96
CA GLY A 195 -8.97 -0.05 7.43
C GLY A 195 -8.35 1.26 7.94
N HIS A 196 -7.19 1.15 8.58
CA HIS A 196 -6.55 2.32 9.20
C HIS A 196 -6.27 3.43 8.18
N HIS A 197 -5.81 3.10 6.97
CA HIS A 197 -5.58 4.10 5.93
C HIS A 197 -5.54 3.48 4.53
N ASP A 198 -6.06 4.24 3.56
CA ASP A 198 -5.93 3.95 2.12
C ASP A 198 -4.85 4.84 1.48
N LEU A 199 -4.52 5.95 2.13
CA LEU A 199 -3.51 6.91 1.67
C LEU A 199 -2.68 7.40 2.86
N PHE A 200 -1.34 7.30 2.75
CA PHE A 200 -0.44 7.98 3.66
C PHE A 200 0.46 8.95 2.90
N MET A 201 0.60 10.15 3.42
CA MET A 201 1.45 11.20 2.86
C MET A 201 2.51 11.60 3.86
N LEU A 202 3.76 11.60 3.43
CA LEU A 202 4.93 11.91 4.27
C LEU A 202 5.75 13.06 3.67
N GLN A 203 5.90 14.14 4.43
CA GLN A 203 6.78 15.23 4.09
C GLN A 203 8.14 15.05 4.76
N LEU A 204 9.18 14.89 3.96
CA LEU A 204 10.56 14.79 4.45
C LEU A 204 11.08 16.16 4.91
N PRO A 205 12.17 16.20 5.71
CA PRO A 205 12.83 17.47 6.05
C PRO A 205 13.25 18.29 4.82
N GLN A 206 13.64 17.61 3.74
CA GLN A 206 13.83 18.17 2.40
C GLN A 206 12.65 17.74 1.53
N PRO A 207 11.63 18.61 1.37
CA PRO A 207 10.38 18.22 0.73
C PRO A 207 10.57 17.82 -0.73
N ARG A 208 10.02 16.69 -1.13
CA ARG A 208 9.98 16.21 -2.51
C ARG A 208 8.67 15.49 -2.80
N ALA A 209 8.30 15.41 -4.06
CA ALA A 209 7.27 14.49 -4.52
C ALA A 209 7.89 13.14 -4.88
N GLY A 210 7.14 12.06 -4.71
CA GLY A 210 7.54 10.73 -5.15
C GLY A 210 6.72 9.62 -4.50
N LEU A 211 6.80 8.43 -5.07
CA LEU A 211 6.22 7.23 -4.49
C LEU A 211 7.11 6.75 -3.33
N ASN A 212 6.50 6.37 -2.21
CA ASN A 212 7.19 5.64 -1.14
C ASN A 212 6.94 4.13 -1.29
N HIS A 213 5.68 3.72 -1.30
CA HIS A 213 5.30 2.33 -1.56
C HIS A 213 3.83 2.19 -1.96
N VAL A 214 3.53 0.99 -2.48
CA VAL A 214 2.16 0.49 -2.66
C VAL A 214 2.01 -0.77 -1.82
N ALA A 215 0.94 -0.83 -1.04
CA ALA A 215 0.67 -1.95 -0.15
C ALA A 215 -0.51 -2.80 -0.64
N PHE A 216 -0.34 -4.09 -0.48
CA PHE A 216 -1.30 -5.10 -0.90
C PHE A 216 -1.80 -5.87 0.31
N THR A 217 -3.11 -5.82 0.53
CA THR A 217 -3.76 -6.62 1.56
C THR A 217 -3.67 -8.10 1.21
N VAL A 218 -3.19 -8.90 2.13
CA VAL A 218 -3.26 -10.36 2.06
C VAL A 218 -4.18 -10.89 3.16
N ARG A 219 -4.61 -12.14 3.05
CA ARG A 219 -5.71 -12.68 3.88
C ARG A 219 -5.41 -12.74 5.38
N ASP A 220 -4.18 -13.01 5.75
CA ASP A 220 -3.76 -13.11 7.15
C ASP A 220 -2.22 -13.05 7.31
N ILE A 221 -1.74 -13.05 8.56
CA ILE A 221 -0.33 -13.03 8.90
C ILE A 221 0.46 -14.21 8.29
N HIS A 222 -0.15 -15.38 8.15
CA HIS A 222 0.54 -16.57 7.60
C HIS A 222 0.85 -16.33 6.12
N GLU A 223 -0.04 -15.63 5.41
CA GLU A 223 0.18 -15.26 4.02
C GLU A 223 1.20 -14.14 3.85
N VAL A 224 1.33 -13.20 4.80
CA VAL A 224 2.45 -12.24 4.83
C VAL A 224 3.78 -12.98 4.85
N PHE A 225 3.93 -14.00 5.72
CA PHE A 225 5.16 -14.77 5.80
C PHE A 225 5.37 -15.69 4.59
N GLY A 226 4.35 -16.44 4.19
CA GLY A 226 4.43 -17.35 3.05
C GLY A 226 4.74 -16.62 1.73
N GLY A 227 4.05 -15.50 1.51
CA GLY A 227 4.26 -14.62 0.36
C GLY A 227 5.66 -14.00 0.36
N GLY A 228 6.09 -13.42 1.47
CA GLY A 228 7.42 -12.82 1.57
C GLY A 228 8.55 -13.83 1.38
N MET A 229 8.42 -15.03 1.92
CA MET A 229 9.38 -16.13 1.67
C MET A 229 9.39 -16.56 0.20
N HIS A 230 8.24 -16.56 -0.47
CA HIS A 230 8.16 -16.85 -1.90
C HIS A 230 8.90 -15.78 -2.72
N ILE A 231 8.64 -14.51 -2.49
CA ILE A 231 9.28 -13.37 -3.18
C ILE A 231 10.80 -13.43 -3.00
N ALA A 232 11.29 -13.69 -1.78
CA ALA A 232 12.72 -13.86 -1.53
C ALA A 232 13.31 -15.05 -2.31
N ARG A 233 12.60 -16.18 -2.42
CA ARG A 233 13.03 -17.32 -3.25
C ARG A 233 13.03 -17.03 -4.75
N CYS A 234 12.16 -16.12 -5.23
CA CYS A 234 12.17 -15.63 -6.62
C CYS A 234 13.36 -14.69 -6.91
N GLY A 235 14.15 -14.35 -5.88
CA GLY A 235 15.35 -13.52 -6.00
C GLY A 235 15.09 -12.02 -5.86
N TRP A 236 13.95 -11.61 -5.32
CA TRP A 236 13.64 -10.22 -5.05
C TRP A 236 14.09 -9.78 -3.66
N ASP A 237 14.63 -8.58 -3.57
CA ASP A 237 15.26 -8.09 -2.35
C ASP A 237 14.24 -7.59 -1.31
N THR A 238 14.33 -8.12 -0.09
CA THR A 238 13.68 -7.55 1.08
C THR A 238 14.29 -6.17 1.39
N GLU A 239 13.43 -5.17 1.58
CA GLU A 239 13.86 -3.88 2.14
C GLU A 239 13.74 -3.86 3.65
N ILE A 240 12.53 -4.09 4.17
CA ILE A 240 12.25 -4.12 5.61
C ILE A 240 11.24 -5.23 5.91
N GLY A 241 11.49 -5.99 6.97
CA GLY A 241 10.51 -6.96 7.46
C GLY A 241 11.01 -8.41 7.47
N PRO A 242 10.13 -9.36 7.78
CA PRO A 242 8.79 -9.11 8.28
C PRO A 242 8.81 -8.32 9.59
N GLY A 243 7.74 -7.58 9.86
CA GLY A 243 7.64 -6.72 11.02
C GLY A 243 6.20 -6.41 11.42
N ARG A 244 6.05 -5.50 12.39
CA ARG A 244 4.76 -4.99 12.86
C ARG A 244 4.81 -3.49 13.08
N HIS A 245 3.80 -2.78 12.57
CA HIS A 245 3.62 -1.36 12.82
C HIS A 245 2.96 -1.10 14.18
N PRO A 246 3.42 -0.13 14.98
CA PRO A 246 2.66 0.36 16.13
C PRO A 246 1.50 1.28 15.73
N VAL A 247 1.61 1.97 14.60
CA VAL A 247 0.52 2.72 13.97
C VAL A 247 -0.15 1.78 12.97
N SER A 248 -1.45 1.62 13.01
CA SER A 248 -2.25 0.64 12.24
C SER A 248 -2.21 -0.82 12.73
N SER A 249 -1.32 -1.21 13.64
CA SER A 249 -1.13 -2.58 14.15
C SER A 249 -0.72 -3.62 13.10
N ALA A 250 -0.68 -3.29 11.82
CA ALA A 250 -0.48 -4.22 10.73
C ALA A 250 0.86 -4.96 10.79
N TYR A 251 0.83 -6.24 10.46
CA TYR A 251 2.03 -7.01 10.11
C TYR A 251 2.38 -6.74 8.67
N PHE A 252 3.67 -6.56 8.39
CA PHE A 252 4.16 -6.13 7.09
C PHE A 252 5.40 -6.88 6.61
N TRP A 253 5.64 -6.84 5.27
CA TRP A 253 6.92 -7.18 4.65
C TRP A 253 7.11 -6.38 3.37
N TYR A 254 8.14 -5.53 3.33
CA TYR A 254 8.47 -4.66 2.19
C TYR A 254 9.55 -5.25 1.30
N PHE A 255 9.34 -5.10 0.00
CA PHE A 255 10.28 -5.52 -1.03
C PHE A 255 10.57 -4.38 -2.01
N ARG A 256 11.78 -4.38 -2.57
CA ARG A 256 12.13 -3.46 -3.66
C ARG A 256 11.35 -3.81 -4.91
N ASN A 257 10.73 -2.80 -5.51
CA ASN A 257 9.88 -2.96 -6.68
C ASN A 257 10.60 -2.42 -7.93
N PRO A 258 10.84 -3.24 -8.98
CA PRO A 258 11.43 -2.77 -10.23
C PRO A 258 10.54 -1.75 -10.96
N ALA A 259 9.23 -1.71 -10.67
CA ALA A 259 8.32 -0.71 -11.19
C ALA A 259 8.40 0.65 -10.46
N GLY A 260 9.28 0.77 -9.45
CA GLY A 260 9.52 1.97 -8.67
C GLY A 260 9.17 1.82 -7.18
N ALA A 261 10.02 2.42 -6.33
CA ALA A 261 9.89 2.45 -4.89
C ALA A 261 9.75 1.05 -4.24
N LEU A 262 8.86 0.88 -3.27
CA LEU A 262 8.66 -0.37 -2.56
C LEU A 262 7.25 -0.91 -2.78
N VAL A 263 7.08 -2.20 -2.51
CA VAL A 263 5.77 -2.84 -2.33
C VAL A 263 5.74 -3.56 -1.01
N GLU A 264 4.54 -3.68 -0.47
CA GLU A 264 4.27 -4.24 0.85
C GLU A 264 3.20 -5.32 0.78
N TYR A 265 3.43 -6.47 1.41
CA TYR A 265 2.34 -7.31 1.90
C TYR A 265 2.00 -6.88 3.31
N TYR A 266 0.70 -6.71 3.60
CA TYR A 266 0.25 -6.44 4.96
C TYR A 266 -1.05 -7.16 5.30
N ALA A 267 -1.28 -7.37 6.60
CA ALA A 267 -2.49 -7.95 7.16
C ALA A 267 -2.68 -7.50 8.61
N ASP A 268 -3.89 -7.71 9.15
CA ASP A 268 -4.24 -7.47 10.56
C ASP A 268 -4.13 -5.98 10.96
N GLU A 269 -4.55 -5.08 10.06
CA GLU A 269 -4.63 -3.65 10.41
C GLU A 269 -5.86 -3.31 11.26
N ASP A 270 -5.75 -2.22 12.02
CA ASP A 270 -6.85 -1.67 12.81
C ASP A 270 -8.05 -1.33 11.91
N GLN A 271 -9.24 -1.79 12.28
CA GLN A 271 -10.49 -1.42 11.64
C GLN A 271 -11.12 -0.26 12.41
N LEU A 272 -11.40 0.83 11.71
CA LEU A 272 -11.84 2.08 12.29
C LEU A 272 -13.29 2.39 11.92
N THR A 273 -13.95 3.15 12.78
CA THR A 273 -15.28 3.70 12.58
C THR A 273 -15.27 5.22 12.77
N GLY A 274 -16.42 5.89 12.62
CA GLY A 274 -16.56 7.32 12.90
C GLY A 274 -16.30 7.72 14.36
N GLU A 275 -16.23 6.75 15.29
CA GLU A 275 -15.89 6.99 16.69
C GLU A 275 -14.37 7.13 16.92
N TRP A 276 -13.55 6.74 15.95
CA TRP A 276 -12.10 6.82 16.08
C TRP A 276 -11.62 8.26 16.23
N GLN A 277 -10.81 8.50 17.27
CA GLN A 277 -10.15 9.77 17.47
C GLN A 277 -8.73 9.71 16.93
N ALA A 278 -8.42 10.56 15.94
CA ALA A 278 -7.10 10.62 15.33
C ALA A 278 -6.03 10.89 16.39
N ARG A 279 -5.00 10.05 16.38
CA ARG A 279 -3.85 10.17 17.29
C ARG A 279 -2.73 10.94 16.61
N GLU A 280 -1.87 11.55 17.41
CA GLU A 280 -0.67 12.24 16.94
C GLU A 280 0.57 11.54 17.47
N PHE A 281 1.58 11.37 16.62
CA PHE A 281 2.84 10.73 16.94
C PHE A 281 4.01 11.58 16.48
N GLU A 282 5.07 11.62 17.26
CA GLU A 282 6.35 12.13 16.79
C GLU A 282 6.99 11.10 15.85
N PRO A 283 7.34 11.49 14.60
CA PRO A 283 7.91 10.55 13.64
C PRO A 283 9.27 10.03 14.11
N GLY A 284 9.45 8.72 13.97
CA GLY A 284 10.70 8.06 14.35
C GLY A 284 10.67 6.56 14.08
N PRO A 285 11.83 5.91 14.15
CA PRO A 285 11.95 4.47 13.84
C PRO A 285 11.05 3.58 14.69
N THR A 286 10.89 3.91 15.97
CA THR A 286 10.06 3.13 16.92
C THR A 286 8.56 3.32 16.71
N VAL A 287 8.17 4.35 15.95
CA VAL A 287 6.79 4.60 15.53
C VAL A 287 6.51 3.96 14.17
N PHE A 288 7.55 3.82 13.33
CA PHE A 288 7.45 3.08 12.09
C PHE A 288 7.29 1.58 12.34
N ALA A 289 8.16 0.96 13.15
CA ALA A 289 8.08 -0.47 13.44
C ALA A 289 8.24 -0.74 14.95
N GLU A 290 7.29 -1.49 15.51
CA GLU A 290 7.44 -2.06 16.85
C GLU A 290 8.60 -3.05 16.86
N TRP A 291 8.71 -3.84 15.80
CA TRP A 291 9.82 -4.73 15.51
C TRP A 291 9.88 -5.04 14.01
N ALA A 292 11.06 -5.32 13.51
CA ALA A 292 11.31 -5.86 12.18
C ALA A 292 12.54 -6.78 12.22
N ILE A 293 12.54 -7.83 11.39
CA ILE A 293 13.62 -8.82 11.38
C ILE A 293 14.79 -8.33 10.54
N ALA A 294 14.53 -7.73 9.39
CA ALA A 294 15.55 -7.20 8.48
C ALA A 294 15.23 -5.76 8.09
N GLY A 295 16.27 -5.00 7.71
CA GLY A 295 16.12 -3.68 7.09
C GLY A 295 15.70 -2.55 8.03
N GLY A 296 16.01 -2.59 9.31
CA GLY A 296 15.66 -1.48 10.19
C GLY A 296 16.28 -0.15 9.77
N LEU A 297 15.51 0.95 9.96
CA LEU A 297 15.86 2.28 9.45
C LEU A 297 17.14 2.87 10.05
N ASP A 298 17.55 2.48 11.26
CA ASP A 298 18.70 3.04 11.96
C ASP A 298 19.35 2.10 12.98
N GLY A 299 18.93 0.83 13.02
CA GLY A 299 19.38 -0.12 14.04
C GLY A 299 18.80 0.12 15.44
N ASN A 300 17.96 1.14 15.63
CA ASN A 300 17.40 1.53 16.93
C ASN A 300 15.92 1.20 17.09
N THR A 301 15.29 0.57 16.10
CA THR A 301 13.92 0.07 16.24
C THR A 301 13.87 -0.97 17.35
N ARG A 302 12.82 -0.90 18.16
CA ARG A 302 12.57 -1.81 19.28
C ARG A 302 12.78 -3.26 18.82
N ARG A 303 13.62 -4.02 19.52
CA ARG A 303 13.99 -5.42 19.22
C ARG A 303 14.79 -5.66 17.94
N GLN A 304 15.23 -4.65 17.25
CA GLN A 304 16.29 -4.86 16.27
C GLN A 304 17.60 -5.22 16.97
N LYS A 305 18.33 -6.16 16.36
CA LYS A 305 19.70 -6.39 16.80
C LYS A 305 20.49 -5.10 16.58
N SER A 306 21.19 -4.64 17.58
CA SER A 306 22.25 -3.67 17.41
C SER A 306 23.22 -4.17 16.35
N VAL A 307 23.70 -3.26 15.50
CA VAL A 307 24.76 -3.58 14.51
C VAL A 307 25.98 -4.21 15.19
N GLU A 308 26.19 -3.91 16.46
CA GLU A 308 27.28 -4.45 17.29
C GLU A 308 26.92 -5.81 17.94
N ALA A 309 25.67 -6.29 17.80
CA ALA A 309 25.34 -7.61 18.33
C ALA A 309 26.16 -8.68 17.62
N PRO A 310 26.84 -9.58 18.33
CA PRO A 310 27.61 -10.66 17.70
C PRO A 310 26.73 -11.44 16.75
N GLN A 311 27.10 -11.47 15.46
CA GLN A 311 26.34 -12.20 14.46
C GLN A 311 26.18 -13.66 14.87
N GLY A 312 24.96 -14.20 14.74
CA GLY A 312 24.68 -15.63 14.83
C GLY A 312 24.61 -16.20 16.23
N ARG A 313 24.45 -15.41 17.29
CA ARG A 313 24.22 -15.95 18.63
C ARG A 313 22.72 -15.99 18.97
N PHE A 314 22.19 -17.18 19.00
CA PHE A 314 20.94 -17.48 19.69
C PHE A 314 21.21 -17.80 21.15
N LEU A 315 20.20 -17.74 22.02
CA LEU A 315 20.31 -18.14 23.43
C LEU A 315 20.81 -19.56 23.63
N THR A 316 20.67 -20.39 22.61
CA THR A 316 21.12 -21.80 22.56
C THR A 316 22.54 -21.99 22.02
N ASP A 317 23.17 -20.94 21.50
CA ASP A 317 24.52 -21.04 20.98
C ASP A 317 25.51 -21.16 22.15
N LYS A 318 26.24 -22.25 22.19
CA LYS A 318 27.32 -22.39 23.15
C LYS A 318 28.46 -21.42 22.79
N PRO A 319 29.09 -20.76 23.80
CA PRO A 319 30.29 -19.98 23.53
C PRO A 319 31.31 -20.88 22.78
N ARG A 320 31.75 -20.42 21.62
CA ARG A 320 32.88 -21.05 20.95
C ARG A 320 34.11 -20.83 21.84
N SER A 321 34.66 -21.93 22.35
CA SER A 321 35.91 -21.97 23.12
C SER A 321 37.07 -21.53 22.25
#